data_ea9592773b32559f268b6a3c6ba15654
#
_entry.id   ea9592773b32559f268b6a3c6ba15654
#
_cell.length_a   1.000
_cell.length_b   1.000
_cell.length_c   1.000
_cell.angle_alpha   90.00
_cell.angle_beta   90.00
_cell.angle_gamma   90.00
#
_symmetry.space_group_name_H-M   'P 1'
#
loop_
_entity.id
_entity.type
_entity.pdbx_description
1 polymer ?
#
loop_
_entity_poly.entity_id
_entity_poly.type
_entity_poly.pdbx_seq_one_letter_code
_entity_poly.pdbx_strand_id
1 'polypeptide(L)'
;MKVRRAGLSRYVPFRESYTEGHKNMTILKNGTLVTPEGLLNADLAMDGDKITAIGTNLPVADGDNVVDVAGCIVFPGFIDGHTHLDLVNNLGHTADNFETGTRGAVCGGTTTCMDMATQEHGDTLVHTMEVWKDLAQNISCNYGIHMSITDWNERTKAEIQTMAEEGITTYKTYMAYGIAIDDVATMEVLKELKTVHGIAGVHCENGPLIPALQKQVLDSGITSPAGHPISKPDYLEAEAINRLLYIAAIVDTPVHVVHLSCKSGLDEIRAARKRGQTVYVETCPQYLLFDDSVYSRPDGSKFVLSPPIRKQADSEALKEAIINGEIQSIATDHCPFNFSLKQSQAAKGFDQIPGGGAGVEHRPILMLTLFKDTMDYVQLNKVLSENAAKLFNLYPKKGALQVGSDADITVYDPSKKWTISAANQHQNVDHTPYEGFEVQGQMKYVYVNGQLAVVDGEPTGVQAGTFVRADCF
;
A
#
# COMPACT_ATOMS: atom_id res chain seq x y z
N MET A 1 -37.16 25.98 14.06
CA MET A 1 -36.18 24.89 14.10
C MET A 1 -34.77 25.50 14.05
N LYS A 2 -34.04 25.52 15.17
CA LYS A 2 -32.75 26.19 15.30
C LYS A 2 -31.67 25.26 14.79
N VAL A 3 -30.98 25.67 13.72
CA VAL A 3 -29.76 25.02 13.22
C VAL A 3 -28.63 25.26 14.23
N ARG A 4 -28.15 24.23 14.87
CA ARG A 4 -26.93 24.29 15.73
C ARG A 4 -25.72 24.39 14.79
N ARG A 5 -24.98 25.48 14.86
CA ARG A 5 -23.65 25.62 14.30
C ARG A 5 -22.72 24.63 15.01
N ALA A 6 -22.14 23.70 14.25
CA ALA A 6 -21.06 22.85 14.73
C ALA A 6 -19.83 23.75 15.04
N GLY A 7 -19.23 23.47 16.20
CA GLY A 7 -18.18 24.31 16.77
C GLY A 7 -16.90 24.28 15.96
N LEU A 8 -16.30 25.44 15.83
CA LEU A 8 -14.93 25.66 15.39
C LEU A 8 -13.98 24.83 16.26
N SER A 9 -13.24 23.94 15.63
CA SER A 9 -12.10 23.22 16.22
C SER A 9 -11.14 24.23 16.84
N ARG A 10 -10.77 23.97 18.09
CA ARG A 10 -9.93 24.87 18.91
C ARG A 10 -8.52 24.93 18.32
N TYR A 11 -8.22 26.02 17.64
CA TYR A 11 -6.85 26.49 17.52
C TYR A 11 -6.33 26.67 18.95
N VAL A 12 -5.41 25.82 19.38
CA VAL A 12 -4.79 25.98 20.68
C VAL A 12 -3.77 27.11 20.52
N PRO A 13 -3.98 28.28 21.14
CA PRO A 13 -2.99 29.34 21.07
C PRO A 13 -1.71 28.84 21.75
N PHE A 14 -0.59 29.07 21.07
CA PHE A 14 0.76 28.83 21.55
C PHE A 14 0.91 29.31 23.00
N ARG A 15 1.03 28.38 23.94
CA ARG A 15 1.31 28.71 25.35
C ARG A 15 2.79 28.63 25.63
N GLU A 16 3.27 29.54 26.49
CA GLU A 16 4.66 29.74 26.97
C GLU A 16 5.38 28.49 27.57
N SER A 17 4.76 27.31 27.55
CA SER A 17 5.38 26.06 28.01
C SER A 17 6.39 25.43 27.00
N TYR A 18 6.62 26.10 25.85
CA TYR A 18 7.45 25.58 24.76
C TYR A 18 8.96 25.75 24.98
N THR A 19 9.39 26.47 26.06
CA THR A 19 10.77 26.87 26.24
C THR A 19 11.56 26.12 27.31
N GLU A 20 10.97 25.22 28.07
CA GLU A 20 11.70 24.47 29.09
C GLU A 20 11.84 22.98 28.71
N GLY A 21 12.99 22.61 28.12
CA GLY A 21 13.42 21.22 28.02
C GLY A 21 13.66 20.63 26.62
N HIS A 22 13.20 21.28 25.53
CA HIS A 22 13.40 20.78 24.18
C HIS A 22 14.71 21.29 23.58
N LYS A 23 15.62 20.41 23.23
CA LYS A 23 16.86 20.73 22.51
C LYS A 23 16.88 19.97 21.20
N ASN A 24 17.21 20.69 20.11
CA ASN A 24 17.44 20.15 18.76
C ASN A 24 16.16 19.66 18.03
N MET A 25 15.07 20.42 18.07
CA MET A 25 13.91 20.16 17.20
C MET A 25 14.28 20.34 15.72
N THR A 26 13.58 19.62 14.85
CA THR A 26 13.58 19.93 13.41
C THR A 26 12.33 20.75 13.08
N ILE A 27 12.53 21.92 12.44
CA ILE A 27 11.45 22.82 12.06
C ILE A 27 11.44 22.99 10.55
N LEU A 28 10.38 22.51 9.90
CA LEU A 28 10.12 22.74 8.48
C LEU A 28 9.42 24.10 8.34
N LYS A 29 10.03 25.04 7.61
CA LYS A 29 9.56 26.41 7.43
C LYS A 29 8.94 26.62 6.06
N ASN A 30 7.89 27.47 6.01
CA ASN A 30 7.30 28.00 4.77
C ASN A 30 6.65 26.94 3.85
N GLY A 31 6.25 25.78 4.36
CA GLY A 31 5.65 24.72 3.57
C GLY A 31 4.16 24.91 3.34
N THR A 32 3.61 24.21 2.34
CA THR A 32 2.17 23.97 2.21
C THR A 32 1.87 22.58 2.77
N LEU A 33 1.30 22.53 3.97
CA LEU A 33 0.99 21.29 4.68
C LEU A 33 -0.33 20.70 4.21
N VAL A 34 -0.37 19.39 3.99
CA VAL A 34 -1.60 18.64 3.72
C VAL A 34 -2.13 18.12 5.06
N THR A 35 -3.08 18.83 5.65
CA THR A 35 -3.68 18.49 6.95
C THR A 35 -5.05 17.84 6.79
N PRO A 36 -5.61 17.21 7.83
CA PRO A 36 -6.97 16.68 7.79
C PRO A 36 -8.05 17.72 7.46
N GLU A 37 -7.80 19.01 7.78
CA GLU A 37 -8.70 20.12 7.52
C GLU A 37 -8.50 20.75 6.13
N GLY A 38 -7.45 20.38 5.40
CA GLY A 38 -7.13 20.92 4.09
C GLY A 38 -5.67 21.40 3.96
N LEU A 39 -5.41 22.21 2.93
CA LEU A 39 -4.08 22.79 2.72
C LEU A 39 -3.86 23.99 3.65
N LEU A 40 -2.71 24.00 4.32
CA LEU A 40 -2.32 25.03 5.27
C LEU A 40 -0.89 25.52 4.98
N ASN A 41 -0.72 26.81 4.70
CA ASN A 41 0.60 27.43 4.63
C ASN A 41 1.10 27.70 6.05
N ALA A 42 2.03 26.89 6.54
CA ALA A 42 2.52 26.94 7.91
C ALA A 42 3.89 26.28 8.04
N ASP A 43 4.49 26.47 9.23
CA ASP A 43 5.65 25.74 9.70
C ASP A 43 5.18 24.48 10.46
N LEU A 44 6.04 23.46 10.49
CA LEU A 44 5.83 22.24 11.26
C LEU A 44 7.09 21.95 12.08
N ALA A 45 6.93 21.72 13.38
CA ALA A 45 8.03 21.33 14.27
C ALA A 45 7.85 19.87 14.72
N MET A 46 8.97 19.15 14.75
CA MET A 46 9.06 17.79 15.29
C MET A 46 10.17 17.68 16.31
N ASP A 47 9.92 16.93 17.38
CA ASP A 47 10.86 16.58 18.45
C ASP A 47 10.88 15.06 18.60
N GLY A 48 12.04 14.46 18.37
CA GLY A 48 12.14 13.01 18.26
C GLY A 48 11.20 12.47 17.19
N ASP A 49 10.39 11.49 17.57
CA ASP A 49 9.46 10.78 16.67
C ASP A 49 8.07 11.43 16.54
N LYS A 50 7.85 12.64 17.09
CA LYS A 50 6.53 13.28 17.14
C LYS A 50 6.48 14.66 16.51
N ILE A 51 5.34 14.95 15.88
CA ILE A 51 4.97 16.31 15.49
C ILE A 51 4.53 17.05 16.76
N THR A 52 5.22 18.13 17.11
CA THR A 52 5.00 18.87 18.36
C THR A 52 4.29 20.20 18.17
N ALA A 53 4.45 20.83 16.99
CA ALA A 53 3.71 22.05 16.68
C ALA A 53 3.46 22.22 15.18
N ILE A 54 2.33 22.86 14.86
CA ILE A 54 1.99 23.36 13.52
C ILE A 54 1.48 24.78 13.69
N GLY A 55 2.02 25.73 12.95
CA GLY A 55 1.62 27.14 13.05
C GLY A 55 2.45 28.04 12.17
N THR A 56 2.06 29.32 12.09
CA THR A 56 2.82 30.32 11.34
C THR A 56 3.93 30.94 12.22
N ASN A 57 5.12 31.11 11.64
CA ASN A 57 6.26 31.72 12.31
C ASN A 57 6.63 31.03 13.64
N LEU A 58 6.71 29.70 13.65
CA LEU A 58 7.17 28.96 14.83
C LEU A 58 8.52 29.51 15.29
N PRO A 59 8.71 29.75 16.62
CA PRO A 59 9.97 30.20 17.14
C PRO A 59 11.07 29.15 16.89
N VAL A 60 12.30 29.62 16.78
CA VAL A 60 13.50 28.80 16.60
C VAL A 60 14.38 29.06 17.80
N ALA A 61 14.80 28.03 18.50
CA ALA A 61 15.73 28.08 19.60
C ALA A 61 17.16 27.75 19.14
N ASP A 62 18.14 28.11 19.97
CA ASP A 62 19.54 27.73 19.72
C ASP A 62 19.66 26.17 19.72
N GLY A 63 20.18 25.62 18.62
CA GLY A 63 20.35 24.19 18.44
C GLY A 63 19.26 23.52 17.59
N ASP A 64 18.17 24.21 17.24
CA ASP A 64 17.17 23.68 16.34
C ASP A 64 17.70 23.56 14.91
N ASN A 65 17.29 22.48 14.24
CA ASN A 65 17.53 22.27 12.82
C ASN A 65 16.40 22.89 12.01
N VAL A 66 16.69 23.95 11.27
CA VAL A 66 15.70 24.67 10.46
C VAL A 66 15.86 24.30 8.99
N VAL A 67 14.79 23.80 8.38
CA VAL A 67 14.77 23.40 6.97
C VAL A 67 13.72 24.23 6.24
N ASP A 68 14.16 25.01 5.24
CA ASP A 68 13.25 25.77 4.39
C ASP A 68 12.65 24.87 3.30
N VAL A 69 11.32 24.75 3.35
CA VAL A 69 10.53 23.96 2.40
C VAL A 69 9.56 24.83 1.60
N ALA A 70 9.94 26.11 1.38
CA ALA A 70 9.16 27.02 0.55
C ALA A 70 8.92 26.45 -0.85
N GLY A 71 7.67 26.52 -1.33
CA GLY A 71 7.27 25.99 -2.62
C GLY A 71 7.06 24.46 -2.65
N CYS A 72 7.34 23.77 -1.55
CA CYS A 72 7.09 22.34 -1.41
C CYS A 72 5.73 22.07 -0.77
N ILE A 73 5.21 20.89 -1.05
CA ILE A 73 4.03 20.31 -0.40
C ILE A 73 4.51 19.32 0.65
N VAL A 74 4.03 19.47 1.86
CA VAL A 74 4.38 18.60 2.99
C VAL A 74 3.20 17.66 3.26
N PHE A 75 3.41 16.38 3.03
CA PHE A 75 2.46 15.31 3.30
C PHE A 75 2.81 14.59 4.60
N PRO A 76 1.84 13.96 5.29
CA PRO A 76 2.19 12.84 6.15
C PRO A 76 2.85 11.76 5.30
N GLY A 77 3.76 10.99 5.87
CA GLY A 77 4.41 9.91 5.15
C GLY A 77 3.40 8.99 4.48
N PHE A 78 3.67 8.61 3.22
CA PHE A 78 2.77 7.72 2.49
C PHE A 78 2.81 6.31 3.07
N ILE A 79 1.68 5.61 2.95
CA ILE A 79 1.51 4.22 3.42
C ILE A 79 1.27 3.33 2.22
N ASP A 80 2.11 2.32 2.04
CA ASP A 80 1.85 1.25 1.09
C ASP A 80 1.18 0.09 1.81
N GLY A 81 -0.07 -0.15 1.49
CA GLY A 81 -0.91 -1.14 2.16
C GLY A 81 -0.68 -2.57 1.69
N HIS A 82 0.27 -2.84 0.77
CA HIS A 82 0.37 -4.17 0.17
C HIS A 82 1.76 -4.41 -0.42
N THR A 83 2.61 -5.14 0.32
CA THR A 83 3.93 -5.55 -0.13
C THR A 83 4.20 -7.03 0.17
N HIS A 84 5.13 -7.62 -0.56
CA HIS A 84 5.61 -8.99 -0.43
C HIS A 84 7.14 -9.00 -0.43
N LEU A 85 7.72 -8.45 0.63
CA LEU A 85 9.17 -8.43 0.83
C LEU A 85 9.65 -9.80 1.32
N ASP A 86 10.85 -10.23 0.90
CA ASP A 86 11.43 -11.53 1.25
C ASP A 86 10.54 -12.75 0.89
N LEU A 87 9.60 -12.60 -0.05
CA LEU A 87 8.75 -13.72 -0.44
C LEU A 87 9.54 -14.81 -1.18
N VAL A 88 9.40 -16.04 -0.72
CA VAL A 88 9.90 -17.24 -1.38
C VAL A 88 8.73 -18.10 -1.84
N ASN A 89 8.72 -18.51 -3.11
CA ASN A 89 7.75 -19.44 -3.64
C ASN A 89 8.40 -20.46 -4.60
N ASN A 90 7.60 -21.37 -5.15
CA ASN A 90 8.10 -22.43 -6.05
C ASN A 90 8.75 -21.90 -7.34
N LEU A 91 8.52 -20.66 -7.71
CA LEU A 91 9.02 -20.04 -8.95
C LEU A 91 10.23 -19.14 -8.71
N GLY A 92 10.55 -18.82 -7.46
CA GLY A 92 11.71 -18.02 -7.11
C GLY A 92 11.59 -17.26 -5.80
N HIS A 93 12.55 -16.37 -5.60
CA HIS A 93 12.62 -15.43 -4.48
C HIS A 93 12.45 -14.01 -5.01
N THR A 94 11.72 -13.15 -4.31
CA THR A 94 11.61 -11.74 -4.66
C THR A 94 12.99 -11.07 -4.64
N ALA A 95 13.20 -10.10 -5.53
CA ALA A 95 14.48 -9.39 -5.64
C ALA A 95 14.72 -8.45 -4.46
N ASP A 96 13.64 -7.95 -3.86
CA ASP A 96 13.70 -7.09 -2.69
C ASP A 96 13.40 -7.86 -1.41
N ASN A 97 14.28 -7.68 -0.44
CA ASN A 97 14.09 -8.02 0.96
C ASN A 97 13.61 -6.78 1.75
N PHE A 98 13.43 -6.92 3.07
CA PHE A 98 13.02 -5.79 3.91
C PHE A 98 13.99 -4.61 3.84
N GLU A 99 15.31 -4.85 3.82
CA GLU A 99 16.30 -3.77 3.73
C GLU A 99 16.18 -3.01 2.40
N THR A 100 16.21 -3.71 1.26
CA THR A 100 16.24 -3.08 -0.07
C THR A 100 14.88 -2.51 -0.46
N GLY A 101 13.79 -3.22 -0.15
CA GLY A 101 12.42 -2.76 -0.43
C GLY A 101 12.04 -1.53 0.39
N THR A 102 12.38 -1.51 1.69
CA THR A 102 12.10 -0.33 2.53
C THR A 102 12.98 0.87 2.17
N ARG A 103 14.22 0.64 1.67
CA ARG A 103 15.05 1.69 1.09
C ARG A 103 14.40 2.31 -0.15
N GLY A 104 13.92 1.48 -1.10
CA GLY A 104 13.15 1.97 -2.25
C GLY A 104 11.88 2.71 -1.83
N ALA A 105 11.16 2.18 -0.84
CA ALA A 105 9.94 2.78 -0.32
C ALA A 105 10.16 4.23 0.16
N VAL A 106 11.19 4.47 1.00
CA VAL A 106 11.44 5.84 1.50
C VAL A 106 11.89 6.78 0.40
N CYS A 107 12.65 6.33 -0.61
CA CYS A 107 13.00 7.14 -1.76
C CYS A 107 11.76 7.60 -2.54
N GLY A 108 10.71 6.78 -2.56
CA GLY A 108 9.39 7.12 -3.08
C GLY A 108 8.50 7.93 -2.14
N GLY A 109 8.94 8.23 -0.90
CA GLY A 109 8.14 8.96 0.09
C GLY A 109 7.22 8.08 0.94
N THR A 110 7.30 6.77 0.80
CA THR A 110 6.54 5.81 1.61
C THR A 110 7.29 5.56 2.93
N THR A 111 6.67 5.92 4.04
CA THR A 111 7.27 5.80 5.39
C THR A 111 6.74 4.60 6.17
N THR A 112 5.73 3.92 5.65
CA THR A 112 5.15 2.71 6.24
C THR A 112 4.74 1.74 5.15
N CYS A 113 5.22 0.49 5.22
CA CYS A 113 4.79 -0.62 4.38
C CYS A 113 4.02 -1.64 5.23
N MET A 114 2.94 -2.18 4.68
CA MET A 114 2.21 -3.29 5.27
C MET A 114 2.54 -4.55 4.47
N ASP A 115 3.24 -5.48 5.11
CA ASP A 115 3.74 -6.68 4.44
C ASP A 115 2.92 -7.93 4.75
N MET A 116 2.87 -8.87 3.81
CA MET A 116 2.07 -10.08 3.90
C MET A 116 2.86 -11.20 4.59
N ALA A 117 2.72 -11.31 5.92
CA ALA A 117 3.28 -12.43 6.68
C ALA A 117 2.50 -13.72 6.40
N THR A 118 3.03 -14.55 5.51
CA THR A 118 2.32 -15.70 4.98
C THR A 118 2.58 -16.94 5.83
N GLN A 119 1.52 -17.45 6.49
CA GLN A 119 1.56 -18.69 7.25
C GLN A 119 1.92 -19.87 6.33
N GLU A 120 2.90 -20.68 6.70
CA GLU A 120 3.11 -21.97 6.05
C GLU A 120 2.04 -22.96 6.53
N HIS A 121 1.64 -23.90 5.64
CA HIS A 121 0.62 -24.89 5.98
C HIS A 121 1.09 -25.76 7.17
N GLY A 122 0.25 -25.82 8.19
CA GLY A 122 0.55 -26.53 9.45
C GLY A 122 1.29 -25.68 10.50
N ASP A 123 1.70 -24.47 10.18
CA ASP A 123 2.38 -23.56 11.11
C ASP A 123 1.41 -22.72 11.96
N THR A 124 1.94 -21.95 12.91
CA THR A 124 1.21 -21.03 13.79
C THR A 124 1.28 -19.59 13.28
N LEU A 125 0.28 -18.78 13.60
CA LEU A 125 0.34 -17.34 13.34
C LEU A 125 1.42 -16.67 14.18
N VAL A 126 1.63 -17.15 15.41
CA VAL A 126 2.68 -16.64 16.32
C VAL A 126 4.06 -16.86 15.72
N HIS A 127 4.37 -18.06 15.25
CA HIS A 127 5.65 -18.33 14.63
C HIS A 127 5.82 -17.53 13.32
N THR A 128 4.79 -17.45 12.49
CA THR A 128 4.81 -16.61 11.28
C THR A 128 5.13 -15.16 11.60
N MET A 129 4.50 -14.58 12.63
CA MET A 129 4.79 -13.23 13.11
C MET A 129 6.25 -13.06 13.53
N GLU A 130 6.79 -14.01 14.30
CA GLU A 130 8.20 -14.00 14.74
C GLU A 130 9.15 -14.03 13.55
N VAL A 131 8.91 -14.91 12.57
CA VAL A 131 9.71 -14.97 11.34
C VAL A 131 9.73 -13.62 10.62
N TRP A 132 8.58 -12.96 10.45
CA TRP A 132 8.52 -11.65 9.78
C TRP A 132 9.21 -10.55 10.59
N LYS A 133 9.09 -10.57 11.92
CA LYS A 133 9.84 -9.65 12.79
C LYS A 133 11.35 -9.86 12.67
N ASP A 134 11.78 -11.09 12.52
CA ASP A 134 13.21 -11.43 12.34
C ASP A 134 13.74 -11.03 10.94
N LEU A 135 12.93 -11.16 9.90
CA LEU A 135 13.27 -10.71 8.54
C LEU A 135 13.38 -9.17 8.45
N ALA A 136 12.56 -8.45 9.21
CA ALA A 136 12.49 -6.99 9.16
C ALA A 136 13.65 -6.31 9.93
N GLN A 137 14.88 -6.65 9.57
CA GLN A 137 16.10 -6.02 10.07
C GLN A 137 16.59 -4.92 9.13
N ASN A 138 17.28 -3.92 9.68
CA ASN A 138 17.92 -2.85 8.90
C ASN A 138 16.95 -2.07 7.99
N ILE A 139 15.75 -1.81 8.47
CA ILE A 139 14.66 -1.21 7.69
C ILE A 139 14.70 0.31 7.69
N SER A 140 14.49 0.92 6.51
CA SER A 140 14.48 2.36 6.32
C SER A 140 13.11 2.99 6.60
N CYS A 141 11.98 2.27 6.34
CA CYS A 141 10.63 2.71 6.70
C CYS A 141 10.01 1.80 7.76
N ASN A 142 8.96 2.28 8.41
CA ASN A 142 8.16 1.48 9.31
C ASN A 142 7.49 0.31 8.57
N TYR A 143 7.21 -0.78 9.26
CA TYR A 143 6.45 -1.88 8.70
C TYR A 143 5.35 -2.35 9.65
N GLY A 144 4.25 -2.78 9.06
CA GLY A 144 3.19 -3.53 9.73
C GLY A 144 3.01 -4.90 9.07
N ILE A 145 2.19 -5.74 9.66
CA ILE A 145 1.93 -7.10 9.18
C ILE A 145 0.45 -7.24 8.84
N HIS A 146 0.16 -7.72 7.64
CA HIS A 146 -1.08 -8.42 7.32
C HIS A 146 -0.84 -9.92 7.51
N MET A 147 -1.46 -10.50 8.53
CA MET A 147 -1.30 -11.93 8.80
C MET A 147 -2.06 -12.74 7.75
N SER A 148 -1.34 -13.43 6.87
CA SER A 148 -1.93 -14.25 5.82
C SER A 148 -2.31 -15.63 6.36
N ILE A 149 -3.61 -15.94 6.39
CA ILE A 149 -4.17 -17.21 6.85
C ILE A 149 -4.28 -18.14 5.65
N THR A 150 -3.54 -19.24 5.66
CA THR A 150 -3.51 -20.26 4.61
C THR A 150 -3.96 -21.64 5.12
N ASP A 151 -4.02 -21.80 6.43
CA ASP A 151 -4.48 -23.02 7.10
C ASP A 151 -5.40 -22.65 8.28
N TRP A 152 -6.69 -22.95 8.13
CA TRP A 152 -7.70 -22.64 9.14
C TRP A 152 -8.03 -23.85 9.99
N ASN A 153 -7.71 -23.77 11.28
CA ASN A 153 -7.94 -24.83 12.26
C ASN A 153 -8.15 -24.21 13.65
N GLU A 154 -8.47 -25.04 14.67
CA GLU A 154 -8.76 -24.56 16.03
C GLU A 154 -7.59 -23.78 16.67
N ARG A 155 -6.33 -24.11 16.32
CA ARG A 155 -5.14 -23.40 16.80
C ARG A 155 -5.06 -22.03 16.16
N THR A 156 -5.12 -21.94 14.82
CA THR A 156 -5.12 -20.69 14.06
C THR A 156 -6.22 -19.76 14.57
N LYS A 157 -7.42 -20.31 14.80
CA LYS A 157 -8.54 -19.58 15.37
C LYS A 157 -8.23 -18.99 16.76
N ALA A 158 -7.66 -19.79 17.66
CA ALA A 158 -7.30 -19.33 19.01
C ALA A 158 -6.23 -18.24 18.99
N GLU A 159 -5.33 -18.24 18.01
CA GLU A 159 -4.25 -17.27 17.89
C GLU A 159 -4.69 -15.89 17.33
N ILE A 160 -5.90 -15.75 16.80
CA ILE A 160 -6.45 -14.45 16.34
C ILE A 160 -6.44 -13.42 17.48
N GLN A 161 -6.84 -13.82 18.68
CA GLN A 161 -6.80 -12.94 19.86
C GLN A 161 -5.36 -12.53 20.19
N THR A 162 -4.40 -13.45 20.14
CA THR A 162 -2.98 -13.17 20.36
C THR A 162 -2.43 -12.18 19.34
N MET A 163 -2.79 -12.33 18.06
CA MET A 163 -2.39 -11.38 17.02
C MET A 163 -2.94 -9.97 17.30
N ALA A 164 -4.19 -9.86 17.74
CA ALA A 164 -4.78 -8.57 18.12
C ALA A 164 -4.04 -7.94 19.31
N GLU A 165 -3.68 -8.71 20.34
CA GLU A 165 -2.87 -8.25 21.48
C GLU A 165 -1.46 -7.79 21.06
N GLU A 166 -0.90 -8.39 20.00
CA GLU A 166 0.35 -7.95 19.38
C GLU A 166 0.18 -6.71 18.49
N GLY A 167 -1.04 -6.19 18.33
CA GLY A 167 -1.35 -5.04 17.49
C GLY A 167 -1.46 -5.39 15.99
N ILE A 168 -1.73 -6.66 15.67
CA ILE A 168 -1.99 -7.14 14.31
C ILE A 168 -3.50 -7.36 14.19
N THR A 169 -4.19 -6.42 13.55
CA THR A 169 -5.66 -6.44 13.34
C THR A 169 -6.05 -6.59 11.88
N THR A 170 -5.07 -6.72 11.00
CA THR A 170 -5.28 -6.85 9.58
C THR A 170 -4.77 -8.21 9.09
N TYR A 171 -5.56 -8.84 8.23
CA TYR A 171 -5.33 -10.21 7.78
C TYR A 171 -5.42 -10.29 6.27
N LYS A 172 -4.83 -11.35 5.70
CA LYS A 172 -4.93 -11.67 4.29
C LYS A 172 -5.45 -13.08 4.11
N THR A 173 -6.35 -13.27 3.14
CA THR A 173 -6.77 -14.60 2.67
C THR A 173 -6.77 -14.64 1.14
N TYR A 174 -6.77 -15.84 0.60
CA TYR A 174 -6.69 -16.08 -0.83
C TYR A 174 -7.83 -17.02 -1.26
N MET A 175 -8.41 -16.77 -2.43
CA MET A 175 -9.40 -17.64 -3.07
C MET A 175 -8.78 -18.41 -4.25
N ALA A 176 -7.48 -18.23 -4.48
CA ALA A 176 -6.71 -18.90 -5.53
C ALA A 176 -5.34 -19.33 -5.01
N TYR A 177 -4.67 -20.17 -5.80
CA TYR A 177 -3.35 -20.75 -5.52
C TYR A 177 -3.34 -21.79 -4.41
N GLY A 178 -2.14 -22.38 -4.15
CA GLY A 178 -1.93 -23.42 -3.14
C GLY A 178 -2.10 -22.97 -1.68
N ILE A 179 -2.29 -21.66 -1.47
CA ILE A 179 -2.51 -21.00 -0.17
C ILE A 179 -3.96 -20.57 0.04
N ALA A 180 -4.87 -20.96 -0.87
CA ALA A 180 -6.28 -20.62 -0.76
C ALA A 180 -6.96 -21.40 0.36
N ILE A 181 -7.87 -20.73 1.06
CA ILE A 181 -8.82 -21.36 1.98
C ILE A 181 -10.20 -21.46 1.31
N ASP A 182 -11.01 -22.43 1.71
CA ASP A 182 -12.34 -22.63 1.15
C ASP A 182 -13.38 -21.61 1.69
N ASP A 183 -14.58 -21.66 1.12
CA ASP A 183 -15.66 -20.73 1.48
C ASP A 183 -16.12 -20.88 2.95
N VAL A 184 -16.05 -22.08 3.52
CA VAL A 184 -16.40 -22.32 4.92
C VAL A 184 -15.34 -21.71 5.84
N ALA A 185 -14.07 -21.98 5.56
CA ALA A 185 -12.96 -21.38 6.30
C ALA A 185 -12.97 -19.85 6.16
N THR A 186 -13.21 -19.31 4.96
CA THR A 186 -13.35 -17.86 4.74
C THR A 186 -14.47 -17.29 5.62
N MET A 187 -15.63 -17.91 5.69
CA MET A 187 -16.73 -17.46 6.54
C MET A 187 -16.35 -17.49 8.02
N GLU A 188 -15.67 -18.52 8.47
CA GLU A 188 -15.24 -18.66 9.87
C GLU A 188 -14.16 -17.66 10.23
N VAL A 189 -13.16 -17.43 9.37
CA VAL A 189 -12.17 -16.37 9.52
C VAL A 189 -12.87 -15.02 9.70
N LEU A 190 -13.79 -14.66 8.81
CA LEU A 190 -14.52 -13.40 8.91
C LEU A 190 -15.32 -13.27 10.22
N LYS A 191 -15.92 -14.36 10.73
CA LYS A 191 -16.60 -14.38 12.04
C LYS A 191 -15.62 -14.10 13.18
N GLU A 192 -14.47 -14.74 13.15
CA GLU A 192 -13.47 -14.58 14.21
C GLU A 192 -12.87 -13.17 14.21
N LEU A 193 -12.52 -12.65 13.02
CA LEU A 193 -11.99 -11.30 12.88
C LEU A 193 -12.96 -10.22 13.37
N LYS A 194 -14.27 -10.44 13.23
CA LYS A 194 -15.29 -9.53 13.79
C LYS A 194 -15.18 -9.39 15.29
N THR A 195 -14.72 -10.41 16.01
CA THR A 195 -14.59 -10.38 17.50
C THR A 195 -13.46 -9.49 17.98
N VAL A 196 -12.44 -9.29 17.15
CA VAL A 196 -11.24 -8.47 17.40
C VAL A 196 -11.22 -7.17 16.59
N HIS A 197 -12.37 -6.78 16.00
CA HIS A 197 -12.47 -5.63 15.10
C HIS A 197 -11.41 -5.67 13.97
N GLY A 198 -11.02 -6.87 13.55
CA GLY A 198 -10.06 -7.11 12.49
C GLY A 198 -10.71 -7.04 11.11
N ILE A 199 -9.88 -6.89 10.08
CA ILE A 199 -10.32 -6.90 8.68
C ILE A 199 -9.47 -7.84 7.84
N ALA A 200 -10.12 -8.56 6.91
CA ALA A 200 -9.44 -9.38 5.92
C ALA A 200 -9.35 -8.66 4.57
N GLY A 201 -8.12 -8.50 4.05
CA GLY A 201 -7.85 -8.29 2.65
C GLY A 201 -7.92 -9.62 1.89
N VAL A 202 -8.65 -9.67 0.79
CA VAL A 202 -8.87 -10.93 0.09
C VAL A 202 -8.42 -10.84 -1.36
N HIS A 203 -7.53 -11.78 -1.75
CA HIS A 203 -7.19 -12.00 -3.15
C HIS A 203 -8.34 -12.76 -3.82
N CYS A 204 -9.05 -12.10 -4.72
CA CYS A 204 -10.27 -12.60 -5.33
C CYS A 204 -10.02 -13.04 -6.78
N GLU A 205 -9.63 -14.28 -7.00
CA GLU A 205 -9.68 -14.97 -8.30
C GLU A 205 -10.30 -16.36 -8.09
N ASN A 206 -11.04 -16.88 -9.08
CA ASN A 206 -11.59 -18.24 -9.04
C ASN A 206 -10.48 -19.28 -9.24
N GLY A 207 -9.82 -19.68 -8.14
CA GLY A 207 -8.65 -20.56 -8.14
C GLY A 207 -8.85 -21.88 -8.88
N PRO A 208 -9.95 -22.62 -8.63
CA PRO A 208 -10.22 -23.89 -9.32
C PRO A 208 -10.24 -23.82 -10.85
N LEU A 209 -10.64 -22.68 -11.43
CA LEU A 209 -10.72 -22.52 -12.89
C LEU A 209 -9.39 -22.14 -13.54
N ILE A 210 -8.48 -21.50 -12.83
CA ILE A 210 -7.22 -21.01 -13.38
C ILE A 210 -6.40 -22.11 -14.06
N PRO A 211 -6.10 -23.28 -13.45
CA PRO A 211 -5.29 -24.32 -14.08
C PRO A 211 -5.94 -24.89 -15.33
N ALA A 212 -7.27 -25.03 -15.33
CA ALA A 212 -8.01 -25.54 -16.47
C ALA A 212 -7.95 -24.58 -17.67
N LEU A 213 -8.10 -23.28 -17.43
CA LEU A 213 -8.00 -22.24 -18.47
C LEU A 213 -6.58 -22.08 -18.97
N GLN A 214 -5.59 -22.12 -18.09
CA GLN A 214 -4.17 -22.12 -18.49
C GLN A 214 -3.88 -23.29 -19.43
N LYS A 215 -4.33 -24.50 -19.08
CA LYS A 215 -4.16 -25.67 -19.94
C LYS A 215 -4.84 -25.48 -21.31
N GLN A 216 -6.06 -24.95 -21.37
CA GLN A 216 -6.76 -24.69 -22.63
C GLN A 216 -5.99 -23.70 -23.52
N VAL A 217 -5.43 -22.64 -22.95
CA VAL A 217 -4.64 -21.64 -23.67
C VAL A 217 -3.34 -22.25 -24.20
N LEU A 218 -2.63 -23.05 -23.39
CA LEU A 218 -1.42 -23.77 -23.82
C LEU A 218 -1.72 -24.78 -24.93
N ASP A 219 -2.80 -25.56 -24.81
CA ASP A 219 -3.25 -26.52 -25.82
C ASP A 219 -3.61 -25.84 -27.14
N SER A 220 -4.02 -24.56 -27.14
CA SER A 220 -4.26 -23.76 -28.33
C SER A 220 -2.97 -23.26 -29.02
N GLY A 221 -1.80 -23.52 -28.42
CA GLY A 221 -0.50 -23.14 -28.95
C GLY A 221 0.02 -21.76 -28.47
N ILE A 222 -0.71 -21.08 -27.58
CA ILE A 222 -0.27 -19.78 -27.00
C ILE A 222 0.58 -20.05 -25.77
N THR A 223 1.90 -19.86 -25.89
CA THR A 223 2.87 -20.07 -24.80
C THR A 223 3.49 -18.74 -24.32
N SER A 224 3.35 -17.66 -25.11
CA SER A 224 3.88 -16.34 -24.79
C SER A 224 3.13 -15.67 -23.62
N PRO A 225 3.67 -14.57 -23.04
CA PRO A 225 2.99 -13.81 -22.00
C PRO A 225 1.55 -13.37 -22.34
N ALA A 226 1.20 -13.26 -23.63
CA ALA A 226 -0.16 -12.96 -24.08
C ALA A 226 -1.20 -14.00 -23.63
N GLY A 227 -0.77 -15.23 -23.33
CA GLY A 227 -1.65 -16.27 -22.76
C GLY A 227 -2.11 -15.97 -21.33
N HIS A 228 -1.38 -15.14 -20.59
CA HIS A 228 -1.66 -14.84 -19.19
C HIS A 228 -3.05 -14.20 -18.99
N PRO A 229 -3.41 -13.06 -19.59
CA PRO A 229 -4.73 -12.47 -19.42
C PRO A 229 -5.85 -13.31 -20.07
N ILE A 230 -5.55 -14.10 -21.11
CA ILE A 230 -6.54 -14.99 -21.74
C ILE A 230 -6.93 -16.11 -20.78
N SER A 231 -5.98 -16.68 -20.05
CA SER A 231 -6.21 -17.75 -19.08
C SER A 231 -6.81 -17.29 -17.76
N LYS A 232 -6.80 -15.98 -17.51
CA LYS A 232 -7.36 -15.35 -16.32
C LYS A 232 -8.27 -14.17 -16.70
N PRO A 233 -9.39 -14.42 -17.39
CA PRO A 233 -10.33 -13.36 -17.75
C PRO A 233 -10.87 -12.66 -16.50
N ASP A 234 -11.31 -11.41 -16.67
CA ASP A 234 -11.85 -10.56 -15.59
C ASP A 234 -13.05 -11.18 -14.85
N TYR A 235 -13.79 -12.07 -15.51
CA TYR A 235 -14.88 -12.83 -14.88
C TYR A 235 -14.43 -13.72 -13.73
N LEU A 236 -13.16 -14.21 -13.71
CA LEU A 236 -12.65 -14.99 -12.58
C LEU A 236 -12.51 -14.13 -11.32
N GLU A 237 -12.14 -12.86 -11.50
CA GLU A 237 -12.03 -11.89 -10.42
C GLU A 237 -13.42 -11.43 -9.98
N ALA A 238 -14.29 -11.04 -10.91
CA ALA A 238 -15.64 -10.56 -10.60
C ALA A 238 -16.49 -11.63 -9.87
N GLU A 239 -16.43 -12.90 -10.29
CA GLU A 239 -17.11 -14.01 -9.62
C GLU A 239 -16.60 -14.21 -8.20
N ALA A 240 -15.28 -14.22 -8.02
CA ALA A 240 -14.70 -14.40 -6.69
C ALA A 240 -15.03 -13.23 -5.75
N ILE A 241 -15.00 -11.99 -6.25
CA ILE A 241 -15.46 -10.81 -5.49
C ILE A 241 -16.93 -10.96 -5.09
N ASN A 242 -17.80 -11.31 -6.03
CA ASN A 242 -19.23 -11.50 -5.76
C ASN A 242 -19.45 -12.56 -4.66
N ARG A 243 -18.79 -13.72 -4.78
CA ARG A 243 -18.85 -14.80 -3.80
C ARG A 243 -18.38 -14.35 -2.42
N LEU A 244 -17.22 -13.67 -2.32
CA LEU A 244 -16.75 -13.09 -1.06
C LEU A 244 -17.77 -12.15 -0.44
N LEU A 245 -18.37 -11.26 -1.24
CA LEU A 245 -19.34 -10.27 -0.75
C LEU A 245 -20.62 -10.92 -0.20
N TYR A 246 -21.08 -12.04 -0.77
CA TYR A 246 -22.18 -12.80 -0.19
C TYR A 246 -21.78 -13.53 1.10
N ILE A 247 -20.57 -14.08 1.19
CA ILE A 247 -20.05 -14.68 2.44
C ILE A 247 -19.96 -13.60 3.52
N ALA A 248 -19.42 -12.43 3.21
CA ALA A 248 -19.33 -11.30 4.14
C ALA A 248 -20.71 -10.81 4.61
N ALA A 249 -21.71 -10.82 3.72
CA ALA A 249 -23.10 -10.49 4.08
C ALA A 249 -23.71 -11.47 5.09
N ILE A 250 -23.41 -12.78 4.99
CA ILE A 250 -23.86 -13.79 5.97
C ILE A 250 -23.29 -13.48 7.36
N VAL A 251 -22.04 -13.04 7.42
CA VAL A 251 -21.36 -12.71 8.70
C VAL A 251 -21.69 -11.31 9.18
N ASP A 252 -22.20 -10.45 8.30
CA ASP A 252 -22.41 -9.02 8.55
C ASP A 252 -21.11 -8.34 9.06
N THR A 253 -20.07 -8.40 8.22
CA THR A 253 -18.75 -7.83 8.51
C THR A 253 -18.19 -7.10 7.29
N PRO A 254 -17.41 -6.01 7.48
CA PRO A 254 -16.69 -5.37 6.38
C PRO A 254 -15.60 -6.29 5.82
N VAL A 255 -15.28 -6.11 4.55
CA VAL A 255 -14.16 -6.78 3.87
C VAL A 255 -13.36 -5.79 3.05
N HIS A 256 -12.11 -6.14 2.76
CA HIS A 256 -11.22 -5.38 1.91
C HIS A 256 -10.89 -6.18 0.65
N VAL A 257 -11.35 -5.72 -0.51
CA VAL A 257 -10.97 -6.26 -1.81
C VAL A 257 -9.66 -5.62 -2.20
N VAL A 258 -8.57 -6.38 -2.19
CA VAL A 258 -7.23 -5.88 -2.52
C VAL A 258 -6.97 -5.93 -4.02
N HIS A 259 -6.04 -5.09 -4.51
CA HIS A 259 -5.53 -5.04 -5.90
C HIS A 259 -6.60 -5.24 -6.99
N LEU A 260 -7.79 -4.63 -6.84
CA LEU A 260 -8.86 -4.67 -7.84
C LEU A 260 -8.33 -4.23 -9.21
N SER A 261 -8.52 -5.07 -10.23
CA SER A 261 -7.95 -4.87 -11.56
C SER A 261 -8.97 -4.56 -12.66
N CYS A 262 -10.28 -4.84 -12.45
CA CYS A 262 -11.26 -4.80 -13.52
C CYS A 262 -12.56 -4.08 -13.14
N LYS A 263 -13.21 -3.55 -14.18
CA LYS A 263 -14.52 -2.90 -14.08
C LYS A 263 -15.63 -3.86 -13.63
N SER A 264 -15.62 -5.09 -14.12
CA SER A 264 -16.62 -6.10 -13.75
C SER A 264 -16.59 -6.39 -12.24
N GLY A 265 -15.41 -6.50 -11.62
CA GLY A 265 -15.26 -6.61 -10.17
C GLY A 265 -15.75 -5.36 -9.41
N LEU A 266 -15.46 -4.16 -9.95
CA LEU A 266 -15.97 -2.91 -9.38
C LEU A 266 -17.50 -2.85 -9.40
N ASP A 267 -18.15 -3.35 -10.45
CA ASP A 267 -19.60 -3.36 -10.56
C ASP A 267 -20.25 -4.30 -9.52
N GLU A 268 -19.60 -5.44 -9.17
CA GLU A 268 -20.04 -6.31 -8.06
C GLU A 268 -19.92 -5.61 -6.70
N ILE A 269 -18.83 -4.86 -6.48
CA ILE A 269 -18.64 -4.07 -5.26
C ILE A 269 -19.71 -2.98 -5.14
N ARG A 270 -20.02 -2.27 -6.23
CA ARG A 270 -21.10 -1.28 -6.29
C ARG A 270 -22.46 -1.90 -5.95
N ALA A 271 -22.72 -3.09 -6.45
CA ALA A 271 -23.94 -3.84 -6.14
C ALA A 271 -24.03 -4.20 -4.65
N ALA A 272 -22.93 -4.65 -4.04
CA ALA A 272 -22.85 -4.95 -2.61
C ALA A 272 -23.07 -3.70 -1.74
N ARG A 273 -22.43 -2.59 -2.08
CA ARG A 273 -22.62 -1.31 -1.38
C ARG A 273 -24.06 -0.82 -1.47
N LYS A 274 -24.75 -1.00 -2.62
CA LYS A 274 -26.19 -0.71 -2.75
C LYS A 274 -27.06 -1.58 -1.84
N ARG A 275 -26.61 -2.77 -1.48
CA ARG A 275 -27.25 -3.65 -0.47
C ARG A 275 -26.94 -3.24 0.97
N GLY A 276 -26.12 -2.20 1.19
CA GLY A 276 -25.72 -1.69 2.51
C GLY A 276 -24.46 -2.32 3.09
N GLN A 277 -23.71 -3.09 2.31
CA GLN A 277 -22.47 -3.69 2.77
C GLN A 277 -21.32 -2.67 2.80
N THR A 278 -20.47 -2.75 3.83
CA THR A 278 -19.22 -2.01 3.90
C THR A 278 -18.13 -2.80 3.19
N VAL A 279 -17.62 -2.25 2.08
CA VAL A 279 -16.56 -2.86 1.27
C VAL A 279 -15.48 -1.82 1.05
N TYR A 280 -14.27 -2.09 1.55
CA TYR A 280 -13.08 -1.33 1.23
C TYR A 280 -12.44 -1.89 -0.03
N VAL A 281 -11.79 -1.03 -0.81
CA VAL A 281 -11.22 -1.39 -2.10
C VAL A 281 -9.85 -0.78 -2.25
N GLU A 282 -8.93 -1.58 -2.70
CA GLU A 282 -7.58 -1.19 -3.08
C GLU A 282 -7.35 -1.50 -4.56
N THR A 283 -6.59 -0.65 -5.25
CA THR A 283 -6.05 -0.93 -6.58
C THR A 283 -4.56 -0.59 -6.62
N CYS A 284 -3.92 -0.81 -7.77
CA CYS A 284 -2.48 -0.61 -7.90
C CYS A 284 -2.13 0.21 -9.15
N PRO A 285 -0.98 0.93 -9.17
CA PRO A 285 -0.56 1.76 -10.31
C PRO A 285 -0.54 1.02 -11.64
N GLN A 286 -0.16 -0.25 -11.67
CA GLN A 286 -0.09 -1.06 -12.89
C GLN A 286 -1.46 -1.20 -13.59
N TYR A 287 -2.57 -1.24 -12.85
CA TYR A 287 -3.92 -1.31 -13.41
C TYR A 287 -4.44 0.04 -13.90
N LEU A 288 -3.79 1.13 -13.52
CA LEU A 288 -4.15 2.49 -13.90
C LEU A 288 -3.33 3.00 -15.09
N LEU A 289 -2.13 2.46 -15.29
CA LEU A 289 -1.14 3.00 -16.24
C LEU A 289 -0.93 2.12 -17.47
N PHE A 290 -1.35 0.86 -17.42
CA PHE A 290 -1.16 -0.10 -18.51
C PHE A 290 -2.50 -0.72 -18.94
N ASP A 291 -2.49 -1.27 -20.16
CA ASP A 291 -3.49 -2.18 -20.68
C ASP A 291 -2.86 -3.50 -21.13
N ASP A 292 -3.66 -4.49 -21.49
CA ASP A 292 -3.20 -5.83 -21.83
C ASP A 292 -2.33 -5.93 -23.11
N SER A 293 -2.17 -4.84 -23.86
CA SER A 293 -1.23 -4.79 -24.99
C SER A 293 0.22 -4.98 -24.55
N VAL A 294 0.55 -4.71 -23.29
CA VAL A 294 1.90 -4.89 -22.72
C VAL A 294 2.37 -6.34 -22.81
N TYR A 295 1.46 -7.31 -22.77
CA TYR A 295 1.80 -8.73 -22.86
C TYR A 295 2.30 -9.16 -24.25
N SER A 296 2.00 -8.37 -25.29
CA SER A 296 2.48 -8.60 -26.66
C SER A 296 3.84 -7.95 -26.95
N ARG A 297 4.40 -7.22 -25.98
CA ARG A 297 5.71 -6.60 -26.12
C ARG A 297 6.82 -7.64 -26.03
N PRO A 298 8.02 -7.38 -26.58
CA PRO A 298 9.19 -8.26 -26.45
C PRO A 298 9.58 -8.50 -24.97
N ASP A 299 9.31 -7.54 -24.10
CA ASP A 299 9.53 -7.60 -22.65
C ASP A 299 8.25 -7.90 -21.84
N GLY A 300 7.21 -8.45 -22.47
CA GLY A 300 5.90 -8.68 -21.90
C GLY A 300 5.88 -9.53 -20.60
N SER A 301 6.90 -10.37 -20.39
CA SER A 301 7.05 -11.13 -19.16
C SER A 301 7.24 -10.26 -17.90
N LYS A 302 7.72 -9.02 -18.03
CA LYS A 302 7.79 -8.05 -16.92
C LYS A 302 6.44 -7.78 -16.27
N PHE A 303 5.37 -7.81 -17.09
CA PHE A 303 4.01 -7.43 -16.71
C PHE A 303 3.17 -8.60 -16.21
N VAL A 304 3.71 -9.81 -16.14
CA VAL A 304 3.01 -10.97 -15.58
C VAL A 304 2.90 -10.79 -14.07
N LEU A 305 1.67 -10.58 -13.60
CA LEU A 305 1.27 -10.38 -12.21
C LEU A 305 -0.19 -10.84 -12.01
N SER A 306 -0.66 -10.97 -10.81
CA SER A 306 -1.99 -11.52 -10.52
C SER A 306 -2.77 -10.64 -9.53
N PRO A 307 -3.97 -10.17 -9.91
CA PRO A 307 -4.67 -10.37 -11.20
C PRO A 307 -3.93 -9.78 -12.39
N PRO A 308 -4.22 -10.22 -13.64
CA PRO A 308 -3.59 -9.64 -14.83
C PRO A 308 -3.94 -8.16 -15.05
N ILE A 309 -3.07 -7.44 -15.77
CA ILE A 309 -3.41 -6.14 -16.36
C ILE A 309 -4.52 -6.35 -17.39
N ARG A 310 -5.55 -5.50 -17.33
CA ARG A 310 -6.81 -5.64 -18.07
C ARG A 310 -6.83 -4.71 -19.31
N LYS A 311 -8.01 -4.54 -19.88
CA LYS A 311 -8.24 -3.62 -21.00
C LYS A 311 -8.15 -2.16 -20.56
N GLN A 312 -7.92 -1.26 -21.51
CA GLN A 312 -7.94 0.19 -21.27
C GLN A 312 -9.23 0.65 -20.60
N ALA A 313 -10.38 0.10 -20.98
CA ALA A 313 -11.67 0.45 -20.38
C ALA A 313 -11.75 0.12 -18.88
N ASP A 314 -11.05 -0.91 -18.40
CA ASP A 314 -10.94 -1.23 -16.99
C ASP A 314 -10.11 -0.18 -16.26
N SER A 315 -8.95 0.19 -16.83
CA SER A 315 -8.10 1.25 -16.29
C SER A 315 -8.86 2.58 -16.16
N GLU A 316 -9.62 2.96 -17.18
CA GLU A 316 -10.44 4.18 -17.17
C GLU A 316 -11.52 4.13 -16.08
N ALA A 317 -12.22 3.00 -15.92
CA ALA A 317 -13.21 2.81 -14.88
C ALA A 317 -12.62 2.88 -13.46
N LEU A 318 -11.43 2.31 -13.25
CA LEU A 318 -10.75 2.39 -11.95
C LEU A 318 -10.29 3.81 -11.62
N LYS A 319 -9.76 4.56 -12.60
CA LYS A 319 -9.39 5.98 -12.43
C LYS A 319 -10.59 6.83 -12.03
N GLU A 320 -11.72 6.66 -12.73
CA GLU A 320 -12.97 7.35 -12.40
C GLU A 320 -13.44 7.00 -10.98
N ALA A 321 -13.37 5.72 -10.60
CA ALA A 321 -13.75 5.26 -9.27
C ALA A 321 -12.85 5.81 -8.15
N ILE A 322 -11.55 6.03 -8.41
CA ILE A 322 -10.64 6.71 -7.48
C ILE A 322 -11.06 8.17 -7.29
N ILE A 323 -11.27 8.90 -8.38
CA ILE A 323 -11.68 10.32 -8.35
C ILE A 323 -13.01 10.49 -7.61
N ASN A 324 -13.94 9.55 -7.77
CA ASN A 324 -15.24 9.53 -7.12
C ASN A 324 -15.20 9.01 -5.66
N GLY A 325 -14.04 8.58 -5.15
CA GLY A 325 -13.87 8.05 -3.79
C GLY A 325 -14.44 6.64 -3.58
N GLU A 326 -14.71 5.91 -4.65
CA GLU A 326 -15.20 4.53 -4.59
C GLU A 326 -14.07 3.53 -4.28
N ILE A 327 -12.81 3.87 -4.63
CA ILE A 327 -11.60 3.13 -4.27
C ILE A 327 -10.88 3.92 -3.20
N GLN A 328 -10.61 3.30 -2.05
CA GLN A 328 -10.10 3.97 -0.87
C GLN A 328 -8.59 4.10 -0.86
N SER A 329 -7.86 3.13 -1.40
CA SER A 329 -6.38 3.11 -1.35
C SER A 329 -5.77 2.67 -2.67
N ILE A 330 -4.56 3.16 -2.91
CA ILE A 330 -3.70 2.72 -4.01
C ILE A 330 -2.42 2.17 -3.38
N ALA A 331 -2.25 0.86 -3.41
CA ALA A 331 -1.06 0.16 -2.94
C ALA A 331 -0.22 -0.33 -4.13
N THR A 332 0.85 -1.08 -3.89
CA THR A 332 1.71 -1.54 -4.99
C THR A 332 1.50 -2.99 -5.36
N ASP A 333 1.20 -3.83 -4.41
CA ASP A 333 1.36 -5.28 -4.54
C ASP A 333 2.82 -5.61 -4.96
N HIS A 334 3.80 -4.93 -4.29
CA HIS A 334 5.21 -5.04 -4.62
C HIS A 334 5.73 -6.44 -4.33
N CYS A 335 5.91 -7.19 -5.40
CA CYS A 335 6.37 -8.59 -5.40
C CYS A 335 7.34 -8.79 -6.58
N PRO A 336 8.53 -8.16 -6.58
CA PRO A 336 9.37 -8.07 -7.75
C PRO A 336 10.23 -9.33 -7.92
N PHE A 337 10.22 -9.88 -9.12
CA PHE A 337 11.17 -10.91 -9.54
C PHE A 337 12.07 -10.33 -10.63
N ASN A 338 13.37 -10.61 -10.58
CA ASN A 338 14.31 -10.14 -11.59
C ASN A 338 13.87 -10.52 -13.02
N PHE A 339 14.05 -9.60 -13.96
CA PHE A 339 13.63 -9.81 -15.35
C PHE A 339 14.30 -11.01 -15.98
N SER A 340 15.57 -11.26 -15.67
CA SER A 340 16.32 -12.44 -16.12
C SER A 340 15.61 -13.76 -15.71
N LEU A 341 15.07 -13.84 -14.49
CA LEU A 341 14.28 -14.97 -14.05
C LEU A 341 12.96 -15.07 -14.82
N LYS A 342 12.18 -13.98 -14.87
CA LYS A 342 10.91 -13.97 -15.62
C LYS A 342 11.10 -14.37 -17.08
N GLN A 343 12.16 -13.87 -17.74
CA GLN A 343 12.46 -14.19 -19.12
C GLN A 343 12.85 -15.66 -19.33
N SER A 344 13.67 -16.22 -18.42
CA SER A 344 14.06 -17.62 -18.47
C SER A 344 12.86 -18.58 -18.30
N GLN A 345 11.91 -18.21 -17.43
CA GLN A 345 10.69 -18.99 -17.23
C GLN A 345 9.69 -18.79 -18.38
N ALA A 346 9.60 -17.61 -18.97
CA ALA A 346 8.77 -17.35 -20.15
C ALA A 346 9.11 -18.25 -21.34
N ALA A 347 10.35 -18.70 -21.45
CA ALA A 347 10.78 -19.66 -22.48
C ALA A 347 10.12 -21.05 -22.30
N LYS A 348 9.59 -21.37 -21.10
CA LYS A 348 8.90 -22.64 -20.80
C LYS A 348 7.38 -22.54 -20.98
N GLY A 349 6.83 -21.33 -20.90
CA GLY A 349 5.42 -21.03 -21.01
C GLY A 349 5.00 -19.87 -20.10
N PHE A 350 3.93 -19.17 -20.45
CA PHE A 350 3.46 -18.02 -19.67
C PHE A 350 3.03 -18.41 -18.26
N ASP A 351 2.58 -19.63 -18.05
CA ASP A 351 2.16 -20.21 -16.77
C ASP A 351 3.32 -20.49 -15.80
N GLN A 352 4.56 -20.49 -16.31
CA GLN A 352 5.78 -20.69 -15.53
C GLN A 352 6.43 -19.35 -15.08
N ILE A 353 5.94 -18.21 -15.58
CA ILE A 353 6.49 -16.90 -15.23
C ILE A 353 6.07 -16.55 -13.80
N PRO A 354 7.01 -16.24 -12.88
CA PRO A 354 6.64 -15.80 -11.54
C PRO A 354 5.80 -14.51 -11.61
N GLY A 355 4.59 -14.57 -11.02
CA GLY A 355 3.67 -13.44 -10.98
C GLY A 355 4.09 -12.44 -9.91
N GLY A 356 4.17 -11.17 -10.30
CA GLY A 356 4.47 -10.06 -9.40
C GLY A 356 5.20 -8.93 -10.10
N GLY A 357 5.05 -7.72 -9.56
CA GLY A 357 5.59 -6.49 -10.15
C GLY A 357 6.33 -5.62 -9.15
N ALA A 358 7.22 -4.75 -9.64
CA ALA A 358 7.89 -3.73 -8.87
C ALA A 358 7.05 -2.44 -8.83
N GLY A 359 7.02 -1.74 -7.70
CA GLY A 359 6.22 -0.50 -7.61
C GLY A 359 6.44 0.34 -6.35
N VAL A 360 7.05 -0.21 -5.29
CA VAL A 360 7.11 0.42 -3.97
C VAL A 360 7.75 1.82 -3.98
N GLU A 361 8.78 2.02 -4.80
CA GLU A 361 9.45 3.30 -4.95
C GLU A 361 8.65 4.29 -5.81
N HIS A 362 7.99 3.80 -6.86
CA HIS A 362 7.43 4.68 -7.88
C HIS A 362 5.95 5.03 -7.67
N ARG A 363 5.22 4.28 -6.81
CA ARG A 363 3.79 4.47 -6.58
C ARG A 363 3.39 5.93 -6.30
N PRO A 364 3.98 6.63 -5.31
CA PRO A 364 3.52 7.96 -4.99
C PRO A 364 3.75 8.96 -6.14
N ILE A 365 4.94 8.96 -6.73
CA ILE A 365 5.26 9.92 -7.80
C ILE A 365 4.43 9.67 -9.07
N LEU A 366 4.12 8.42 -9.38
CA LEU A 366 3.24 8.06 -10.49
C LEU A 366 1.82 8.58 -10.25
N MET A 367 1.29 8.43 -9.04
CA MET A 367 -0.06 8.87 -8.71
C MET A 367 -0.16 10.40 -8.61
N LEU A 368 0.83 11.07 -8.00
CA LEU A 368 0.93 12.53 -8.00
C LEU A 368 0.99 13.10 -9.42
N THR A 369 1.64 12.40 -10.35
CA THR A 369 1.73 12.80 -11.76
C THR A 369 0.43 12.51 -12.51
N LEU A 370 -0.12 11.30 -12.36
CA LEU A 370 -1.31 10.84 -13.08
C LEU A 370 -2.54 11.71 -12.77
N PHE A 371 -2.74 12.03 -11.52
CA PHE A 371 -3.95 12.71 -11.05
C PHE A 371 -3.78 14.22 -10.82
N LYS A 372 -2.65 14.82 -11.18
CA LYS A 372 -2.32 16.23 -10.90
C LYS A 372 -3.38 17.25 -11.36
N ASP A 373 -4.11 16.93 -12.43
CA ASP A 373 -5.10 17.83 -13.04
C ASP A 373 -6.55 17.48 -12.63
N THR A 374 -6.75 16.39 -11.87
CA THR A 374 -8.07 15.85 -11.52
C THR A 374 -8.31 15.70 -10.02
N MET A 375 -7.26 15.62 -9.23
CA MET A 375 -7.34 15.51 -7.77
C MET A 375 -6.41 16.54 -7.11
N ASP A 376 -6.87 17.13 -6.04
CA ASP A 376 -6.01 17.99 -5.20
C ASP A 376 -5.12 17.15 -4.26
N TYR A 377 -4.15 17.81 -3.61
CA TYR A 377 -3.22 17.12 -2.71
C TYR A 377 -3.87 16.49 -1.48
N VAL A 378 -5.02 17.01 -1.04
CA VAL A 378 -5.79 16.42 0.08
C VAL A 378 -6.44 15.11 -0.37
N GLN A 379 -7.02 15.09 -1.57
CA GLN A 379 -7.59 13.88 -2.16
C GLN A 379 -6.51 12.83 -2.43
N LEU A 380 -5.34 13.24 -2.94
CA LEU A 380 -4.21 12.34 -3.15
C LEU A 380 -3.66 11.78 -1.83
N ASN A 381 -3.57 12.60 -0.78
CA ASN A 381 -3.21 12.10 0.55
C ASN A 381 -4.16 11.02 1.06
N LYS A 382 -5.47 11.18 0.81
CA LYS A 382 -6.46 10.18 1.24
C LYS A 382 -6.15 8.80 0.66
N VAL A 383 -5.90 8.71 -0.64
CA VAL A 383 -5.69 7.42 -1.32
C VAL A 383 -4.28 6.87 -1.16
N LEU A 384 -3.28 7.70 -0.81
CA LEU A 384 -1.88 7.30 -0.65
C LEU A 384 -1.46 7.08 0.81
N SER A 385 -2.24 7.58 1.78
CA SER A 385 -1.85 7.53 3.19
C SER A 385 -3.05 7.42 4.15
N GLU A 386 -3.93 8.44 4.22
CA GLU A 386 -4.94 8.60 5.27
C GLU A 386 -5.94 7.44 5.34
N ASN A 387 -6.47 7.01 4.19
CA ASN A 387 -7.47 5.94 4.16
C ASN A 387 -6.87 4.59 4.55
N ALA A 388 -5.64 4.29 4.13
CA ALA A 388 -4.91 3.11 4.56
C ALA A 388 -4.65 3.14 6.08
N ALA A 389 -4.22 4.29 6.62
CA ALA A 389 -4.06 4.46 8.06
C ALA A 389 -5.35 4.19 8.84
N LYS A 390 -6.50 4.69 8.35
CA LYS A 390 -7.82 4.46 8.97
C LYS A 390 -8.23 3.00 8.88
N LEU A 391 -8.04 2.38 7.72
CA LEU A 391 -8.41 0.99 7.49
C LEU A 391 -7.63 0.02 8.38
N PHE A 392 -6.35 0.35 8.64
CA PHE A 392 -5.43 -0.50 9.39
C PHE A 392 -5.30 -0.12 10.88
N ASN A 393 -6.19 0.75 11.39
CA ASN A 393 -6.20 1.21 12.78
C ASN A 393 -4.90 1.93 13.21
N LEU A 394 -4.27 2.65 12.29
CA LEU A 394 -3.03 3.43 12.51
C LEU A 394 -3.30 4.94 12.61
N TYR A 395 -4.51 5.40 12.24
CA TYR A 395 -4.89 6.80 12.26
C TYR A 395 -5.32 7.23 13.67
N PRO A 396 -4.96 8.43 14.15
CA PRO A 396 -4.19 9.50 13.49
C PRO A 396 -2.69 9.44 13.75
N LYS A 397 -2.17 8.39 14.38
CA LYS A 397 -0.75 8.20 14.64
C LYS A 397 0.05 8.27 13.34
N LYS A 398 -0.44 7.60 12.29
CA LYS A 398 0.05 7.66 10.91
C LYS A 398 -1.03 8.30 10.01
N GLY A 399 -0.63 8.79 8.83
CA GLY A 399 -1.56 9.28 7.80
C GLY A 399 -2.13 10.69 8.04
N ALA A 400 -1.66 11.41 9.05
CA ALA A 400 -2.09 12.77 9.36
C ALA A 400 -0.93 13.68 9.77
N LEU A 401 -0.94 14.94 9.31
CA LEU A 401 -0.13 16.01 9.88
C LEU A 401 -0.94 16.72 10.95
N GLN A 402 -0.76 16.31 12.20
CA GLN A 402 -1.33 16.96 13.38
C GLN A 402 -0.42 16.78 14.58
N VAL A 403 -0.56 17.66 15.57
CA VAL A 403 0.22 17.57 16.82
C VAL A 403 -0.07 16.23 17.52
N GLY A 404 0.99 15.52 17.87
CA GLY A 404 0.94 14.19 18.50
C GLY A 404 1.05 13.01 17.52
N SER A 405 0.85 13.21 16.20
CA SER A 405 1.15 12.19 15.21
C SER A 405 2.64 11.90 15.12
N ASP A 406 2.98 10.73 14.61
CA ASP A 406 4.38 10.38 14.35
C ASP A 406 4.99 11.34 13.32
N ALA A 407 6.26 11.65 13.50
CA ALA A 407 7.03 12.51 12.59
C ALA A 407 7.48 11.71 11.34
N ASP A 408 6.51 11.09 10.68
CA ASP A 408 6.63 10.48 9.35
C ASP A 408 6.16 11.51 8.33
N ILE A 409 7.09 12.11 7.60
CA ILE A 409 6.81 13.29 6.77
C ILE A 409 7.45 13.12 5.40
N THR A 410 6.70 13.42 4.36
CA THR A 410 7.19 13.48 2.99
C THR A 410 7.07 14.89 2.45
N VAL A 411 8.20 15.50 2.13
CA VAL A 411 8.30 16.82 1.52
C VAL A 411 8.47 16.64 0.00
N TYR A 412 7.46 17.02 -0.74
CA TYR A 412 7.39 16.91 -2.18
C TYR A 412 7.67 18.25 -2.87
N ASP A 413 8.66 18.29 -3.77
CA ASP A 413 8.93 19.43 -4.64
C ASP A 413 8.23 19.25 -6.00
N PRO A 414 7.15 19.96 -6.31
CA PRO A 414 6.39 19.80 -7.54
C PRO A 414 7.10 20.40 -8.78
N SER A 415 8.19 21.14 -8.60
CA SER A 415 8.87 21.83 -9.69
C SER A 415 9.76 20.95 -10.55
N LYS A 416 10.17 19.80 -10.03
CA LYS A 416 11.08 18.87 -10.70
C LYS A 416 10.37 18.08 -11.79
N LYS A 417 11.15 17.60 -12.77
CA LYS A 417 10.71 16.63 -13.77
C LYS A 417 11.85 15.68 -14.05
N TRP A 418 11.55 14.42 -14.18
CA TRP A 418 12.53 13.38 -14.50
C TRP A 418 11.84 12.16 -15.12
N THR A 419 12.65 11.20 -15.56
CA THR A 419 12.16 9.97 -16.22
C THR A 419 12.52 8.78 -15.35
N ILE A 420 11.55 7.92 -15.07
CA ILE A 420 11.75 6.67 -14.32
C ILE A 420 12.58 5.72 -15.17
N SER A 421 13.60 5.12 -14.56
CA SER A 421 14.44 4.10 -15.17
C SER A 421 14.97 3.13 -14.10
N ALA A 422 15.20 1.89 -14.48
CA ALA A 422 15.90 0.94 -13.63
C ALA A 422 17.30 1.41 -13.21
N ALA A 423 17.89 2.33 -13.96
CA ALA A 423 19.21 2.89 -13.67
C ALA A 423 19.20 3.93 -12.53
N ASN A 424 18.04 4.51 -12.20
CA ASN A 424 17.90 5.55 -11.18
C ASN A 424 16.94 5.16 -10.06
N GLN A 425 16.64 3.87 -9.90
CA GLN A 425 15.83 3.35 -8.80
C GLN A 425 16.72 2.81 -7.66
N HIS A 426 16.16 2.76 -6.44
CA HIS A 426 16.84 2.31 -5.22
C HIS A 426 16.39 0.93 -4.74
N GLN A 427 15.26 0.42 -5.23
CA GLN A 427 14.84 -0.97 -5.06
C GLN A 427 15.83 -1.91 -5.78
N ASN A 428 15.95 -3.16 -5.33
CA ASN A 428 17.01 -4.07 -5.78
C ASN A 428 16.68 -4.83 -7.09
N VAL A 429 15.44 -4.78 -7.55
CA VAL A 429 15.03 -5.45 -8.79
C VAL A 429 15.71 -4.84 -10.02
N ASP A 430 16.12 -5.68 -10.98
CA ASP A 430 16.91 -5.29 -12.16
C ASP A 430 16.10 -4.56 -13.26
N HIS A 431 14.83 -4.27 -13.04
CA HIS A 431 13.95 -3.59 -13.99
C HIS A 431 12.83 -2.82 -13.28
N THR A 432 12.16 -1.97 -14.03
CA THR A 432 10.88 -1.38 -13.62
C THR A 432 9.85 -1.54 -14.75
N PRO A 433 8.57 -1.83 -14.42
CA PRO A 433 7.52 -1.79 -15.44
C PRO A 433 7.26 -0.36 -15.97
N TYR A 434 7.68 0.65 -15.22
CA TYR A 434 7.47 2.08 -15.52
C TYR A 434 8.65 2.73 -16.25
N GLU A 435 9.54 1.94 -16.84
CA GLU A 435 10.69 2.44 -17.61
C GLU A 435 10.27 3.46 -18.67
N GLY A 436 10.89 4.64 -18.67
CA GLY A 436 10.62 5.71 -19.61
C GLY A 436 9.42 6.61 -19.26
N PHE A 437 8.72 6.38 -18.13
CA PHE A 437 7.65 7.28 -17.69
C PHE A 437 8.22 8.63 -17.22
N GLU A 438 7.75 9.72 -17.84
CA GLU A 438 8.03 11.08 -17.38
C GLU A 438 7.14 11.40 -16.18
N VAL A 439 7.75 11.81 -15.08
CA VAL A 439 7.05 12.17 -13.84
C VAL A 439 7.34 13.61 -13.45
N GLN A 440 6.37 14.19 -12.74
CA GLN A 440 6.47 15.55 -12.22
C GLN A 440 6.64 15.51 -10.70
N GLY A 441 7.62 16.28 -10.21
CA GLY A 441 7.98 16.40 -8.80
C GLY A 441 9.05 15.39 -8.37
N GLN A 442 9.52 15.58 -7.15
CA GLN A 442 10.52 14.73 -6.49
C GLN A 442 10.31 14.77 -4.98
N MET A 443 10.62 13.68 -4.29
CA MET A 443 10.68 13.67 -2.82
C MET A 443 11.95 14.39 -2.39
N LYS A 444 11.81 15.61 -1.88
CA LYS A 444 12.93 16.45 -1.48
C LYS A 444 13.51 16.02 -0.15
N TYR A 445 12.64 15.79 0.83
CA TYR A 445 13.00 15.24 2.14
C TYR A 445 11.97 14.21 2.55
N VAL A 446 12.43 13.12 3.16
CA VAL A 446 11.56 12.15 3.81
C VAL A 446 12.07 11.91 5.22
N TYR A 447 11.19 12.03 6.20
CA TYR A 447 11.47 11.74 7.59
C TYR A 447 10.69 10.51 8.02
N VAL A 448 11.36 9.60 8.71
CA VAL A 448 10.77 8.40 9.31
C VAL A 448 11.04 8.46 10.80
N ASN A 449 10.00 8.45 11.62
CA ASN A 449 10.13 8.62 13.08
C ASN A 449 11.02 9.82 13.45
N GLY A 450 10.88 10.95 12.72
CA GLY A 450 11.63 12.18 12.89
C GLY A 450 13.07 12.17 12.37
N GLN A 451 13.57 11.05 11.86
CA GLN A 451 14.91 10.92 11.31
C GLN A 451 14.91 11.14 9.78
N LEU A 452 15.86 11.92 9.28
CA LEU A 452 15.98 12.25 7.86
C LEU A 452 16.48 11.04 7.07
N ALA A 453 15.59 10.40 6.34
CA ALA A 453 15.86 9.19 5.56
C ALA A 453 16.20 9.46 4.10
N VAL A 454 15.71 10.58 3.51
CA VAL A 454 15.94 10.94 2.10
C VAL A 454 16.22 12.43 1.96
N VAL A 455 17.17 12.78 1.07
CA VAL A 455 17.47 14.15 0.63
C VAL A 455 17.52 14.16 -0.91
N ASP A 456 16.70 15.00 -1.54
CA ASP A 456 16.64 15.18 -3.00
C ASP A 456 16.53 13.85 -3.79
N GLY A 457 15.71 12.92 -3.29
CA GLY A 457 15.45 11.61 -3.88
C GLY A 457 16.44 10.51 -3.47
N GLU A 458 17.57 10.87 -2.86
CA GLU A 458 18.64 9.95 -2.49
C GLU A 458 18.55 9.50 -1.03
N PRO A 459 18.72 8.21 -0.71
CA PRO A 459 18.68 7.71 0.66
C PRO A 459 19.91 8.16 1.46
N THR A 460 19.72 8.59 2.69
CA THR A 460 20.80 8.97 3.61
C THR A 460 21.51 7.78 4.24
N GLY A 461 20.93 6.57 4.11
CA GLY A 461 21.39 5.37 4.78
C GLY A 461 20.83 5.20 6.21
N VAL A 462 19.96 6.10 6.66
CA VAL A 462 19.28 5.98 7.96
C VAL A 462 18.29 4.82 7.93
N GLN A 463 18.36 3.97 8.95
CA GLN A 463 17.49 2.83 9.20
C GLN A 463 16.61 3.13 10.42
N ALA A 464 15.60 3.98 10.23
CA ALA A 464 14.75 4.49 11.30
C ALA A 464 13.43 3.72 11.45
N GLY A 465 13.20 2.72 10.62
CA GLY A 465 11.96 1.97 10.61
C GLY A 465 11.73 1.14 11.88
N THR A 466 10.47 0.99 12.25
CA THR A 466 10.04 0.18 13.39
C THR A 466 8.78 -0.61 13.04
N PHE A 467 8.50 -1.66 13.81
CA PHE A 467 7.22 -2.36 13.73
C PHE A 467 6.09 -1.46 14.21
N VAL A 468 5.05 -1.32 13.38
CA VAL A 468 3.88 -0.50 13.68
C VAL A 468 2.78 -1.39 14.25
N ARG A 469 2.38 -1.10 15.47
CA ARG A 469 1.24 -1.75 16.12
C ARG A 469 -0.02 -0.93 15.84
N ALA A 470 -1.09 -1.59 15.45
CA ALA A 470 -2.41 -0.99 15.43
C ALA A 470 -2.85 -0.66 16.88
N ASP A 471 -3.59 0.43 17.03
CA ASP A 471 -4.22 0.73 18.31
C ASP A 471 -5.30 -0.33 18.56
N CYS A 472 -5.12 -1.16 19.60
CA CYS A 472 -6.16 -2.08 20.05
C CYS A 472 -7.20 -1.25 20.82
N PHE A 473 -8.47 -1.53 20.54
CA PHE A 473 -9.65 -0.85 21.10
C PHE A 473 -9.83 -1.11 22.59
#